data_77a076c2752e6aec23a95d074c7c34ee
#
_entry.id   77a076c2752e6aec23a95d074c7c34ee
#
_cell.length_a   1.000
_cell.length_b   1.000
_cell.length_c   1.000
_cell.angle_alpha   90.00
_cell.angle_beta   90.00
_cell.angle_gamma   90.00
#
_symmetry.space_group_name_H-M   'P 1'
#
loop_
_entity.id
_entity.type
_entity.pdbx_description
1 polymer ?
#
loop_
_entity_poly.entity_id
_entity_poly.type
_entity_poly.pdbx_seq_one_letter_code
_entity_poly.pdbx_strand_id
1 'polypeptide(L)'
;LVNDFNSSIGFDARLYKQDIQGSMAHAAMLGRQGIIEEHEAEKIINGLKTILSEIEGDGVEFSLDNEDIHMNIEAMLTQRIGDAGKRLHTARSRNDQVAVDTRLYVKEEIPVLIGKVLDLERVLVKKAKAHLVLVERAKEHTDTVMPGYTHLQRAQPTTFGHYMMAYANMFKRDVTRLEDCLERLDECPLGAGALATSTYPVDRFATAQALGFKKPTDNSMDSVSDRDYVIELLSALSILMMHLSRFSEEIILWCSWEFKFVDLDDAYSTGSSIMPQKKNPDVAELVRGKTGRVYGDL
;
A
#
# COMPACT_ATOMS: atom_id res chain seq x y z
N LEU A 1 -21.60 12.48 -20.77
CA LEU A 1 -21.23 11.20 -21.40
C LEU A 1 -19.71 10.99 -21.43
N VAL A 2 -18.91 11.95 -21.97
CA VAL A 2 -17.44 11.82 -21.98
C VAL A 2 -16.87 12.04 -20.58
N ASN A 3 -17.35 13.03 -19.84
CA ASN A 3 -16.92 13.28 -18.47
C ASN A 3 -17.24 12.10 -17.55
N ASP A 4 -18.42 11.50 -17.66
CA ASP A 4 -18.80 10.32 -16.87
C ASP A 4 -17.91 9.10 -17.16
N PHE A 5 -17.46 8.97 -18.41
CA PHE A 5 -16.57 7.88 -18.82
C PHE A 5 -15.13 8.08 -18.35
N ASN A 6 -14.65 9.32 -18.34
CA ASN A 6 -13.27 9.66 -18.00
C ASN A 6 -13.06 9.91 -16.49
N SER A 7 -14.15 10.19 -15.75
CA SER A 7 -14.04 10.57 -14.34
C SER A 7 -13.43 9.48 -13.50
N SER A 8 -12.36 9.82 -12.79
CA SER A 8 -11.62 8.93 -11.87
C SER A 8 -11.89 9.24 -10.40
N ILE A 9 -12.63 10.31 -10.08
CA ILE A 9 -12.87 10.76 -8.70
C ILE A 9 -13.42 9.67 -7.78
N GLY A 10 -14.19 8.72 -8.33
CA GLY A 10 -14.76 7.61 -7.55
C GLY A 10 -13.74 6.68 -6.92
N PHE A 11 -12.50 6.66 -7.43
CA PHE A 11 -11.42 5.82 -6.90
C PHE A 11 -10.14 6.60 -6.57
N ASP A 12 -9.83 7.71 -7.25
CA ASP A 12 -8.63 8.49 -7.00
C ASP A 12 -8.77 9.48 -5.84
N ALA A 13 -9.98 9.73 -5.37
CA ALA A 13 -10.24 10.54 -4.18
C ALA A 13 -9.32 10.17 -2.99
N ARG A 14 -8.93 8.90 -2.86
CA ARG A 14 -8.01 8.41 -1.83
C ARG A 14 -6.59 9.01 -1.90
N LEU A 15 -6.21 9.60 -3.02
CA LEU A 15 -4.90 10.20 -3.25
C LEU A 15 -4.84 11.68 -2.80
N TYR A 16 -5.89 12.22 -2.19
CA TYR A 16 -5.96 13.63 -1.78
C TYR A 16 -4.74 14.10 -0.99
N LYS A 17 -4.26 13.24 -0.09
CA LYS A 17 -3.12 13.55 0.76
C LYS A 17 -1.82 13.65 -0.04
N GLN A 18 -1.59 12.70 -0.94
CA GLN A 18 -0.40 12.65 -1.77
C GLN A 18 -0.39 13.82 -2.76
N ASP A 19 -1.54 14.13 -3.37
CA ASP A 19 -1.68 15.29 -4.26
C ASP A 19 -1.37 16.60 -3.53
N ILE A 20 -1.91 16.79 -2.33
CA ILE A 20 -1.64 17.98 -1.52
C ILE A 20 -0.15 18.06 -1.14
N GLN A 21 0.47 16.96 -0.74
CA GLN A 21 1.89 16.91 -0.40
C GLN A 21 2.77 17.24 -1.63
N GLY A 22 2.51 16.61 -2.76
CA GLY A 22 3.18 16.88 -4.03
C GLY A 22 3.05 18.34 -4.45
N SER A 23 1.83 18.87 -4.35
CA SER A 23 1.49 20.27 -4.67
C SER A 23 2.18 21.26 -3.73
N MET A 24 2.27 20.99 -2.44
CA MET A 24 3.00 21.86 -1.49
C MET A 24 4.52 21.87 -1.79
N ALA A 25 5.11 20.72 -2.08
CA ALA A 25 6.53 20.62 -2.43
C ALA A 25 6.82 21.35 -3.74
N HIS A 26 5.93 21.21 -4.73
CA HIS A 26 6.04 21.93 -6.01
C HIS A 26 5.93 23.44 -5.83
N ALA A 27 4.94 23.94 -5.11
CA ALA A 27 4.77 25.37 -4.84
C ALA A 27 5.99 25.95 -4.11
N ALA A 28 6.52 25.25 -3.12
CA ALA A 28 7.72 25.67 -2.41
C ALA A 28 8.95 25.75 -3.33
N MET A 29 9.10 24.82 -4.25
CA MET A 29 10.17 24.85 -5.26
C MET A 29 9.99 26.03 -6.23
N LEU A 30 8.76 26.27 -6.72
CA LEU A 30 8.47 27.39 -7.63
C LEU A 30 8.84 28.75 -7.00
N GLY A 31 8.50 28.95 -5.72
CA GLY A 31 8.85 30.16 -4.97
C GLY A 31 10.37 30.31 -4.83
N ARG A 32 11.09 29.25 -4.39
CA ARG A 32 12.56 29.27 -4.24
C ARG A 32 13.31 29.55 -5.55
N GLN A 33 12.78 29.06 -6.66
CA GLN A 33 13.36 29.28 -7.99
C GLN A 33 12.96 30.63 -8.60
N GLY A 34 12.12 31.43 -7.91
CA GLY A 34 11.63 32.71 -8.42
C GLY A 34 10.74 32.58 -9.66
N ILE A 35 10.13 31.40 -9.86
CA ILE A 35 9.19 31.15 -10.96
C ILE A 35 7.83 31.82 -10.64
N ILE A 36 7.44 31.79 -9.36
CA ILE A 36 6.35 32.56 -8.79
C ILE A 36 6.87 33.38 -7.62
N GLU A 37 6.14 34.40 -7.21
CA GLU A 37 6.51 35.20 -6.04
C GLU A 37 6.47 34.36 -4.75
N GLU A 38 7.41 34.58 -3.83
CA GLU A 38 7.54 33.80 -2.60
C GLU A 38 6.25 33.88 -1.77
N HIS A 39 5.65 35.05 -1.64
CA HIS A 39 4.40 35.25 -0.92
C HIS A 39 3.20 34.50 -1.54
N GLU A 40 3.21 34.26 -2.87
CA GLU A 40 2.19 33.47 -3.55
C GLU A 40 2.41 31.97 -3.27
N ALA A 41 3.66 31.51 -3.27
CA ALA A 41 3.99 30.13 -2.87
C ALA A 41 3.53 29.83 -1.44
N GLU A 42 3.82 30.74 -0.49
CA GLU A 42 3.33 30.63 0.90
C GLU A 42 1.81 30.60 0.98
N LYS A 43 1.13 31.45 0.23
CA LYS A 43 -0.35 31.50 0.19
C LYS A 43 -0.93 30.19 -0.34
N ILE A 44 -0.34 29.60 -1.37
CA ILE A 44 -0.71 28.30 -1.94
C ILE A 44 -0.52 27.20 -0.90
N ILE A 45 0.65 27.12 -0.27
CA ILE A 45 0.97 26.11 0.75
C ILE A 45 0.01 26.17 1.93
N ASN A 46 -0.28 27.37 2.42
CA ASN A 46 -1.21 27.56 3.54
C ASN A 46 -2.65 27.18 3.14
N GLY A 47 -3.08 27.53 1.93
CA GLY A 47 -4.37 27.12 1.39
C GLY A 47 -4.50 25.59 1.31
N LEU A 48 -3.46 24.92 0.82
CA LEU A 48 -3.42 23.44 0.73
C LEU A 48 -3.45 22.77 2.10
N LYS A 49 -2.73 23.30 3.10
CA LYS A 49 -2.79 22.81 4.49
C LYS A 49 -4.19 22.93 5.08
N THR A 50 -4.88 24.04 4.80
CA THR A 50 -6.26 24.24 5.27
C THR A 50 -7.19 23.21 4.61
N ILE A 51 -7.06 22.98 3.30
CA ILE A 51 -7.85 22.00 2.57
C ILE A 51 -7.60 20.59 3.15
N LEU A 52 -6.35 20.22 3.39
CA LEU A 52 -6.01 18.93 4.00
C LEU A 52 -6.71 18.74 5.34
N SER A 53 -6.63 19.75 6.21
CA SER A 53 -7.27 19.70 7.54
C SER A 53 -8.79 19.58 7.45
N GLU A 54 -9.43 20.22 6.48
CA GLU A 54 -10.87 20.13 6.26
C GLU A 54 -11.29 18.74 5.74
N ILE A 55 -10.51 18.16 4.82
CA ILE A 55 -10.77 16.80 4.31
C ILE A 55 -10.62 15.76 5.44
N GLU A 56 -9.61 15.91 6.30
CA GLU A 56 -9.35 15.00 7.41
C GLU A 56 -10.31 15.20 8.62
N GLY A 57 -10.96 16.33 8.69
CA GLY A 57 -11.90 16.67 9.78
C GLY A 57 -13.33 16.23 9.50
N ASP A 58 -14.14 17.12 8.98
CA ASP A 58 -15.60 16.93 8.85
C ASP A 58 -16.04 16.28 7.53
N GLY A 59 -15.10 15.91 6.67
CA GLY A 59 -15.35 15.33 5.36
C GLY A 59 -15.80 16.38 4.34
N VAL A 60 -15.00 16.57 3.31
CA VAL A 60 -15.34 17.39 2.14
C VAL A 60 -15.98 16.48 1.10
N GLU A 61 -17.13 16.88 0.56
CA GLU A 61 -17.67 16.21 -0.63
C GLU A 61 -16.93 16.71 -1.86
N PHE A 62 -16.32 15.78 -2.59
CA PHE A 62 -15.70 16.09 -3.88
C PHE A 62 -16.77 16.19 -4.97
N SER A 63 -16.63 17.20 -5.84
CA SER A 63 -17.55 17.39 -6.95
C SER A 63 -17.31 16.37 -8.05
N LEU A 64 -18.37 15.71 -8.47
CA LEU A 64 -18.36 14.81 -9.64
C LEU A 64 -18.23 15.57 -10.97
N ASP A 65 -18.45 16.89 -10.98
CA ASP A 65 -18.24 17.73 -12.15
C ASP A 65 -16.76 17.96 -12.46
N ASN A 66 -15.88 17.74 -11.45
CA ASN A 66 -14.44 17.70 -11.60
C ASN A 66 -14.00 16.26 -11.90
N GLU A 67 -13.22 16.10 -12.95
CA GLU A 67 -12.82 14.78 -13.48
C GLU A 67 -12.10 13.91 -12.47
N ASP A 68 -11.22 14.51 -11.65
CA ASP A 68 -10.29 13.83 -10.75
C ASP A 68 -10.09 14.58 -9.41
N ILE A 69 -9.37 13.95 -8.48
CA ILE A 69 -9.04 14.57 -7.20
C ILE A 69 -8.19 15.83 -7.35
N HIS A 70 -7.33 15.87 -8.34
CA HIS A 70 -6.43 17.00 -8.58
C HIS A 70 -7.23 18.25 -9.00
N MET A 71 -8.20 18.12 -9.88
CA MET A 71 -9.11 19.22 -10.26
C MET A 71 -9.96 19.67 -9.06
N ASN A 72 -10.39 18.74 -8.22
CA ASN A 72 -11.13 19.08 -7.01
C ASN A 72 -10.29 19.94 -6.07
N ILE A 73 -9.07 19.54 -5.77
CA ILE A 73 -8.15 20.27 -4.89
C ILE A 73 -7.79 21.63 -5.49
N GLU A 74 -7.49 21.69 -6.79
CA GLU A 74 -7.15 22.95 -7.48
C GLU A 74 -8.33 23.92 -7.51
N ALA A 75 -9.56 23.44 -7.73
CA ALA A 75 -10.79 24.25 -7.67
C ALA A 75 -11.02 24.79 -6.26
N MET A 76 -10.92 23.93 -5.23
CA MET A 76 -11.05 24.33 -3.82
C MET A 76 -9.97 25.37 -3.44
N LEU A 77 -8.74 25.20 -3.88
CA LEU A 77 -7.65 26.13 -3.64
C LEU A 77 -7.95 27.48 -4.30
N THR A 78 -8.31 27.47 -5.58
CA THR A 78 -8.60 28.69 -6.35
C THR A 78 -9.78 29.46 -5.76
N GLN A 79 -10.80 28.77 -5.29
CA GLN A 79 -11.94 29.39 -4.61
C GLN A 79 -11.52 30.13 -3.34
N ARG A 80 -10.55 29.60 -2.59
CA ARG A 80 -10.11 30.18 -1.29
C ARG A 80 -9.12 31.33 -1.46
N ILE A 81 -8.16 31.17 -2.36
CA ILE A 81 -7.03 32.11 -2.45
C ILE A 81 -6.99 32.93 -3.75
N GLY A 82 -7.99 32.73 -4.63
CA GLY A 82 -8.12 33.48 -5.87
C GLY A 82 -7.04 33.12 -6.91
N ASP A 83 -6.60 34.14 -7.68
CA ASP A 83 -5.68 33.92 -8.82
C ASP A 83 -4.32 33.30 -8.43
N ALA A 84 -3.87 33.44 -7.19
CA ALA A 84 -2.68 32.77 -6.72
C ALA A 84 -2.80 31.24 -6.81
N GLY A 85 -4.02 30.68 -6.59
CA GLY A 85 -4.27 29.24 -6.72
C GLY A 85 -4.03 28.69 -8.12
N LYS A 86 -4.32 29.47 -9.15
CA LYS A 86 -4.11 29.10 -10.56
C LYS A 86 -2.62 28.92 -10.91
N ARG A 87 -1.71 29.53 -10.13
CA ARG A 87 -0.27 29.43 -10.36
C ARG A 87 0.34 28.12 -9.88
N LEU A 88 -0.41 27.34 -9.10
CA LEU A 88 0.04 26.02 -8.64
C LEU A 88 0.41 25.09 -9.80
N HIS A 89 -0.27 25.18 -10.94
CA HIS A 89 0.00 24.34 -12.10
C HIS A 89 1.19 24.79 -12.97
N THR A 90 1.84 25.90 -12.63
CA THR A 90 3.00 26.42 -13.37
C THR A 90 4.11 25.37 -13.45
N ALA A 91 4.66 25.16 -14.65
CA ALA A 91 5.77 24.20 -14.91
C ALA A 91 5.44 22.73 -14.54
N ARG A 92 4.18 22.37 -14.39
CA ARG A 92 3.70 21.01 -14.06
C ARG A 92 2.71 20.53 -15.14
N SER A 93 2.62 19.22 -15.31
CA SER A 93 1.59 18.54 -16.07
C SER A 93 0.76 17.64 -15.16
N ARG A 94 -0.46 17.29 -15.59
CA ARG A 94 -1.21 16.22 -14.92
C ARG A 94 -0.42 14.89 -14.93
N ASN A 95 0.40 14.65 -15.95
CA ASN A 95 1.15 13.41 -16.09
C ASN A 95 2.18 13.19 -14.96
N ASP A 96 3.02 14.18 -14.65
CA ASP A 96 4.00 14.07 -13.57
C ASP A 96 3.35 14.19 -12.19
N GLN A 97 2.22 14.90 -12.08
CA GLN A 97 1.40 14.98 -10.87
C GLN A 97 0.82 13.62 -10.50
N VAL A 98 0.08 12.96 -11.40
CA VAL A 98 -0.50 11.62 -11.16
C VAL A 98 0.60 10.59 -10.88
N ALA A 99 1.73 10.68 -11.59
CA ALA A 99 2.85 9.76 -11.38
C ALA A 99 3.45 9.90 -9.98
N VAL A 100 3.64 11.12 -9.46
CA VAL A 100 4.18 11.31 -8.11
C VAL A 100 3.21 10.87 -7.04
N ASP A 101 1.92 11.14 -7.20
CA ASP A 101 0.90 10.79 -6.21
C ASP A 101 0.76 9.28 -6.06
N THR A 102 0.74 8.57 -7.17
CA THR A 102 0.72 7.10 -7.17
C THR A 102 1.97 6.51 -6.51
N ARG A 103 3.17 7.06 -6.80
CA ARG A 103 4.41 6.61 -6.18
C ARG A 103 4.44 6.92 -4.68
N LEU A 104 4.00 8.10 -4.25
CA LEU A 104 3.90 8.46 -2.83
C LEU A 104 2.93 7.52 -2.10
N TYR A 105 1.76 7.27 -2.66
CA TYR A 105 0.78 6.35 -2.09
C TYR A 105 1.37 4.95 -1.89
N VAL A 106 1.96 4.38 -2.94
CA VAL A 106 2.59 3.05 -2.88
C VAL A 106 3.75 3.03 -1.88
N LYS A 107 4.57 4.09 -1.85
CA LYS A 107 5.67 4.25 -0.91
C LYS A 107 5.21 4.30 0.55
N GLU A 108 4.05 4.89 0.84
CA GLU A 108 3.45 4.91 2.18
C GLU A 108 2.83 3.55 2.55
N GLU A 109 2.19 2.85 1.60
CA GLU A 109 1.49 1.60 1.86
C GLU A 109 2.42 0.39 2.03
N ILE A 110 3.55 0.34 1.31
CA ILE A 110 4.48 -0.81 1.40
C ILE A 110 4.99 -1.02 2.83
N PRO A 111 5.48 -0.01 3.57
CA PRO A 111 5.89 -0.19 4.97
C PRO A 111 4.75 -0.67 5.89
N VAL A 112 3.52 -0.23 5.64
CA VAL A 112 2.34 -0.70 6.38
C VAL A 112 2.09 -2.18 6.11
N LEU A 113 2.19 -2.60 4.86
CA LEU A 113 2.06 -4.01 4.46
C LEU A 113 3.17 -4.87 5.08
N ILE A 114 4.42 -4.42 5.00
CA ILE A 114 5.56 -5.09 5.66
C ILE A 114 5.29 -5.22 7.16
N GLY A 115 4.84 -4.14 7.82
CA GLY A 115 4.48 -4.17 9.23
C GLY A 115 3.41 -5.22 9.54
N LYS A 116 2.36 -5.33 8.73
CA LYS A 116 1.31 -6.36 8.88
C LYS A 116 1.83 -7.78 8.67
N VAL A 117 2.73 -8.00 7.70
CA VAL A 117 3.36 -9.31 7.50
C VAL A 117 4.24 -9.67 8.69
N LEU A 118 5.03 -8.72 9.18
CA LEU A 118 5.83 -8.89 10.38
C LEU A 118 4.95 -9.08 11.62
N ASP A 119 3.80 -8.43 11.71
CA ASP A 119 2.84 -8.62 12.80
C ASP A 119 2.14 -9.98 12.68
N LEU A 120 1.83 -10.48 11.50
CA LEU A 120 1.40 -11.87 11.32
C LEU A 120 2.49 -12.82 11.80
N GLU A 121 3.72 -12.58 11.44
CA GLU A 121 4.85 -13.24 12.05
C GLU A 121 4.86 -13.06 13.59
N ARG A 122 4.43 -11.98 14.17
CA ARG A 122 4.34 -11.68 15.61
C ARG A 122 3.03 -12.15 16.26
N VAL A 123 1.84 -12.06 15.65
CA VAL A 123 0.53 -12.42 16.21
C VAL A 123 0.40 -13.93 16.45
N LEU A 124 1.03 -14.71 15.65
CA LEU A 124 1.24 -16.09 15.99
C LEU A 124 2.13 -16.23 17.29
N VAL A 125 2.75 -15.17 17.90
CA VAL A 125 3.67 -15.09 19.07
C VAL A 125 3.10 -14.46 20.30
N LYS A 126 1.95 -13.83 20.28
CA LYS A 126 1.48 -13.01 21.42
C LYS A 126 1.31 -13.77 22.77
N LYS A 127 1.79 -15.00 22.89
CA LYS A 127 1.96 -15.71 24.19
C LYS A 127 3.42 -15.87 24.65
N ALA A 128 4.40 -15.35 23.91
CA ALA A 128 5.78 -15.31 24.39
C ALA A 128 6.41 -13.95 24.02
N LYS A 129 7.08 -13.30 24.95
CA LYS A 129 7.71 -11.99 24.80
C LYS A 129 8.68 -11.95 23.61
N ALA A 130 8.44 -10.97 22.71
CA ALA A 130 9.33 -10.37 21.73
C ALA A 130 9.92 -11.25 20.59
N HIS A 131 9.64 -10.81 19.37
CA HIS A 131 10.29 -11.11 18.09
C HIS A 131 10.04 -12.46 17.43
N LEU A 132 9.33 -12.43 16.29
CA LEU A 132 9.12 -13.51 15.32
C LEU A 132 8.33 -14.73 15.85
N VAL A 133 7.06 -14.75 15.60
CA VAL A 133 6.10 -15.73 16.12
C VAL A 133 6.26 -17.12 15.62
N LEU A 134 6.38 -17.27 14.31
CA LEU A 134 6.59 -18.60 13.77
C LEU A 134 7.87 -19.21 14.31
N VAL A 135 8.90 -18.38 14.52
CA VAL A 135 10.17 -18.83 15.13
C VAL A 135 10.01 -19.20 16.59
N GLU A 136 9.18 -18.50 17.37
CA GLU A 136 9.00 -18.85 18.80
C GLU A 136 8.04 -20.03 18.99
N ARG A 137 6.96 -20.12 18.23
CA ARG A 137 6.17 -21.35 18.20
C ARG A 137 7.00 -22.53 17.72
N ALA A 138 7.90 -22.32 16.78
CA ALA A 138 8.85 -23.33 16.39
C ALA A 138 9.74 -23.77 17.56
N LYS A 139 10.22 -22.83 18.39
CA LYS A 139 11.03 -23.12 19.59
C LYS A 139 10.23 -23.84 20.69
N GLU A 140 8.99 -23.39 20.94
CA GLU A 140 8.10 -24.03 21.93
C GLU A 140 7.72 -25.45 21.54
N HIS A 141 7.67 -25.75 20.25
CA HIS A 141 7.21 -27.01 19.69
C HIS A 141 8.30 -27.76 18.92
N THR A 142 9.57 -27.57 19.28
CA THR A 142 10.69 -28.32 18.69
C THR A 142 10.53 -29.83 18.83
N ASP A 143 9.94 -30.27 19.92
CA ASP A 143 9.76 -31.68 20.27
C ASP A 143 8.32 -32.16 20.05
N THR A 144 7.42 -31.28 19.58
CA THR A 144 6.03 -31.65 19.29
C THR A 144 5.96 -32.38 17.93
N VAL A 145 6.00 -33.69 17.99
CA VAL A 145 5.98 -34.53 16.78
C VAL A 145 4.60 -34.53 16.16
N MET A 146 4.55 -34.36 14.84
CA MET A 146 3.35 -34.49 14.03
C MET A 146 3.65 -35.22 12.71
N PRO A 147 2.63 -35.82 12.07
CA PRO A 147 2.84 -36.43 10.76
C PRO A 147 3.01 -35.36 9.68
N GLY A 148 4.03 -35.51 8.83
CA GLY A 148 4.14 -34.78 7.57
C GLY A 148 3.39 -35.54 6.49
N TYR A 149 2.77 -34.78 5.55
CA TYR A 149 1.94 -35.31 4.49
C TYR A 149 2.51 -34.99 3.10
N THR A 150 2.37 -35.95 2.19
CA THR A 150 2.42 -35.75 0.75
C THR A 150 1.18 -36.41 0.13
N HIS A 151 0.54 -35.76 -0.83
CA HIS A 151 -0.71 -36.26 -1.43
C HIS A 151 -1.84 -36.53 -0.40
N LEU A 152 -1.86 -35.81 0.71
CA LEU A 152 -2.71 -36.07 1.89
C LEU A 152 -2.52 -37.49 2.48
N GLN A 153 -1.43 -38.16 2.16
CA GLN A 153 -1.02 -39.41 2.77
C GLN A 153 0.12 -39.15 3.77
N ARG A 154 0.11 -39.90 4.88
CA ARG A 154 1.20 -39.83 5.87
C ARG A 154 2.53 -40.22 5.22
N ALA A 155 3.51 -39.33 5.32
CA ALA A 155 4.84 -39.54 4.76
C ALA A 155 5.88 -39.70 5.86
N GLN A 156 6.51 -38.59 6.27
CA GLN A 156 7.57 -38.61 7.28
C GLN A 156 7.10 -37.92 8.56
N PRO A 157 7.57 -38.36 9.75
CA PRO A 157 7.38 -37.58 10.95
C PRO A 157 8.13 -36.28 10.87
N THR A 158 7.53 -35.21 11.37
CA THR A 158 8.14 -33.89 11.50
C THR A 158 7.79 -33.29 12.85
N THR A 159 8.19 -32.09 13.14
CA THR A 159 7.73 -31.36 14.32
C THR A 159 6.90 -30.16 13.91
N PHE A 160 5.98 -29.75 14.75
CA PHE A 160 5.18 -28.55 14.55
C PHE A 160 6.08 -27.31 14.41
N GLY A 161 7.18 -27.25 15.20
CA GLY A 161 8.19 -26.21 15.08
C GLY A 161 8.81 -26.13 13.68
N HIS A 162 9.19 -27.28 13.11
CA HIS A 162 9.74 -27.33 11.75
C HIS A 162 8.72 -26.87 10.70
N TYR A 163 7.45 -27.22 10.88
CA TYR A 163 6.35 -26.78 10.02
C TYR A 163 6.18 -25.26 10.05
N MET A 164 6.17 -24.66 11.26
CA MET A 164 6.08 -23.19 11.41
C MET A 164 7.24 -22.47 10.76
N MET A 165 8.46 -23.03 10.86
CA MET A 165 9.64 -22.44 10.23
C MET A 165 9.59 -22.47 8.70
N ALA A 166 8.88 -23.40 8.08
CA ALA A 166 8.66 -23.39 6.64
C ALA A 166 7.89 -22.12 6.22
N TYR A 167 6.82 -21.78 6.93
CA TYR A 167 6.02 -20.55 6.66
C TYR A 167 6.78 -19.28 7.04
N ALA A 168 7.52 -19.27 8.14
CA ALA A 168 8.39 -18.13 8.47
C ALA A 168 9.37 -17.80 7.34
N ASN A 169 9.99 -18.82 6.75
CA ASN A 169 10.90 -18.62 5.61
C ASN A 169 10.17 -18.12 4.33
N MET A 170 8.90 -18.50 4.13
CA MET A 170 8.09 -17.98 3.02
C MET A 170 7.81 -16.49 3.22
N PHE A 171 7.28 -16.09 4.38
CA PHE A 171 6.96 -14.70 4.68
C PHE A 171 8.19 -13.80 4.74
N LYS A 172 9.33 -14.29 5.24
CA LYS A 172 10.60 -13.57 5.17
C LYS A 172 10.98 -13.19 3.72
N ARG A 173 10.79 -14.10 2.76
CA ARG A 173 11.03 -13.80 1.34
C ARG A 173 10.00 -12.82 0.78
N ASP A 174 8.77 -12.80 1.30
CA ASP A 174 7.76 -11.84 0.87
C ASP A 174 8.07 -10.43 1.36
N VAL A 175 8.59 -10.30 2.59
CA VAL A 175 9.09 -9.00 3.10
C VAL A 175 10.20 -8.47 2.20
N THR A 176 11.20 -9.28 1.84
CA THR A 176 12.30 -8.82 0.96
C THR A 176 11.81 -8.42 -0.44
N ARG A 177 10.77 -9.07 -0.98
CA ARG A 177 10.14 -8.65 -2.26
C ARG A 177 9.50 -7.27 -2.16
N LEU A 178 8.83 -6.99 -1.04
CA LEU A 178 8.22 -5.67 -0.80
C LEU A 178 9.29 -4.59 -0.59
N GLU A 179 10.38 -4.91 0.11
CA GLU A 179 11.54 -4.02 0.28
C GLU A 179 12.21 -3.72 -1.08
N ASP A 180 12.39 -4.72 -1.93
CA ASP A 180 12.94 -4.56 -3.28
C ASP A 180 12.03 -3.69 -4.16
N CYS A 181 10.72 -3.85 -4.07
CA CYS A 181 9.75 -3.01 -4.76
C CYS A 181 9.86 -1.55 -4.27
N LEU A 182 9.96 -1.33 -2.96
CA LEU A 182 10.13 0.00 -2.37
C LEU A 182 11.43 0.68 -2.87
N GLU A 183 12.53 -0.04 -2.95
CA GLU A 183 13.83 0.50 -3.43
C GLU A 183 13.75 0.97 -4.89
N ARG A 184 13.07 0.22 -5.78
CA ARG A 184 12.94 0.57 -7.20
C ARG A 184 11.97 1.71 -7.46
N LEU A 185 10.90 1.84 -6.67
CA LEU A 185 9.94 2.94 -6.85
C LEU A 185 10.39 4.26 -6.24
N ASP A 186 11.47 4.28 -5.43
CA ASP A 186 11.91 5.44 -4.64
C ASP A 186 12.60 6.53 -5.46
N GLU A 187 12.00 6.91 -6.57
CA GLU A 187 12.43 7.98 -7.46
C GLU A 187 11.27 8.92 -7.78
N CYS A 188 11.52 10.24 -7.68
CA CYS A 188 10.51 11.28 -7.84
C CYS A 188 10.29 11.64 -9.31
N PRO A 189 9.07 11.49 -9.86
CA PRO A 189 8.75 11.86 -11.23
C PRO A 189 8.45 13.35 -11.39
N LEU A 190 8.14 14.09 -10.29
CA LEU A 190 7.67 15.47 -10.36
C LEU A 190 8.73 16.39 -10.95
N GLY A 191 8.30 17.26 -11.89
CA GLY A 191 9.14 18.08 -12.72
C GLY A 191 9.53 17.47 -14.07
N ALA A 192 9.01 16.25 -14.37
CA ALA A 192 9.11 15.67 -15.71
C ALA A 192 8.18 16.35 -16.73
N GLY A 193 7.20 17.12 -16.25
CA GLY A 193 6.19 17.75 -17.09
C GLY A 193 5.31 16.75 -17.80
N ALA A 194 4.87 17.04 -19.00
CA ALA A 194 4.06 16.12 -19.78
C ALA A 194 4.85 14.86 -20.20
N LEU A 195 6.12 15.03 -20.60
CA LEU A 195 7.05 13.95 -20.97
C LEU A 195 8.51 14.45 -21.19
N ALA A 196 8.71 15.73 -21.42
CA ALA A 196 10.01 16.30 -21.84
C ALA A 196 10.46 17.44 -20.93
N THR A 197 10.11 17.39 -19.65
CA THR A 197 10.42 18.42 -18.65
C THR A 197 9.69 19.75 -18.90
N SER A 198 10.26 20.85 -18.43
CA SER A 198 9.75 22.21 -18.58
C SER A 198 10.89 23.15 -18.99
N THR A 199 10.56 24.25 -19.67
CA THR A 199 11.50 25.33 -19.97
C THR A 199 11.77 26.23 -18.77
N TYR A 200 11.01 26.08 -17.68
CA TYR A 200 11.26 26.76 -16.42
C TYR A 200 12.44 26.11 -15.68
N PRO A 201 13.22 26.87 -14.91
CA PRO A 201 14.36 26.36 -14.16
C PRO A 201 13.92 25.63 -12.88
N VAL A 202 13.14 24.55 -13.03
CA VAL A 202 12.64 23.74 -11.90
C VAL A 202 13.77 22.95 -11.24
N ASP A 203 13.80 22.91 -9.91
CA ASP A 203 14.73 22.10 -9.13
C ASP A 203 14.09 20.77 -8.73
N ARG A 204 14.30 19.75 -9.57
CA ARG A 204 13.77 18.40 -9.35
C ARG A 204 14.38 17.71 -8.12
N PHE A 205 15.63 18.03 -7.76
CA PHE A 205 16.29 17.47 -6.59
C PHE A 205 15.68 18.02 -5.29
N ALA A 206 15.44 19.33 -5.22
CA ALA A 206 14.78 19.94 -4.08
C ALA A 206 13.35 19.38 -3.87
N THR A 207 12.62 19.15 -4.96
CA THR A 207 11.28 18.55 -4.91
C THR A 207 11.33 17.09 -4.44
N ALA A 208 12.25 16.29 -4.99
CA ALA A 208 12.44 14.90 -4.56
C ALA A 208 12.80 14.80 -3.07
N GLN A 209 13.71 15.64 -2.60
CA GLN A 209 14.10 15.70 -1.19
C GLN A 209 12.93 16.10 -0.29
N ALA A 210 12.15 17.10 -0.69
CA ALA A 210 10.99 17.57 0.09
C ALA A 210 9.91 16.49 0.23
N LEU A 211 9.80 15.59 -0.75
CA LEU A 211 8.85 14.45 -0.76
C LEU A 211 9.47 13.15 -0.21
N GLY A 212 10.72 13.19 0.27
CA GLY A 212 11.40 12.05 0.86
C GLY A 212 11.79 10.96 -0.14
N PHE A 213 11.88 11.26 -1.44
CA PHE A 213 12.44 10.37 -2.44
C PHE A 213 13.97 10.40 -2.43
N LYS A 214 14.59 9.30 -2.82
CA LYS A 214 16.03 9.13 -2.91
C LYS A 214 16.67 10.09 -3.94
N LYS A 215 16.03 10.26 -5.10
CA LYS A 215 16.45 11.13 -6.19
C LYS A 215 15.26 11.41 -7.14
N PRO A 216 15.37 12.39 -8.06
CA PRO A 216 14.46 12.46 -9.20
C PRO A 216 14.73 11.31 -10.17
N THR A 217 13.71 10.91 -10.95
CA THR A 217 13.86 9.94 -12.05
C THR A 217 14.84 10.44 -13.11
N ASP A 218 15.60 9.53 -13.71
CA ASP A 218 16.67 9.88 -14.65
C ASP A 218 16.15 10.32 -16.04
N ASN A 219 15.03 9.77 -16.49
CA ASN A 219 14.42 10.07 -17.78
C ASN A 219 12.98 10.57 -17.61
N SER A 220 12.68 11.74 -18.17
CA SER A 220 11.35 12.37 -18.00
C SER A 220 10.22 11.65 -18.73
N MET A 221 10.49 11.00 -19.83
CA MET A 221 9.49 10.26 -20.60
C MET A 221 9.12 8.96 -19.88
N ASP A 222 10.10 8.20 -19.43
CA ASP A 222 9.94 7.01 -18.58
C ASP A 222 9.18 7.36 -17.30
N SER A 223 9.56 8.46 -16.68
CA SER A 223 9.01 9.01 -15.44
C SER A 223 7.48 9.12 -15.41
N VAL A 224 6.88 9.55 -16.52
CA VAL A 224 5.44 9.80 -16.63
C VAL A 224 4.68 8.68 -17.33
N SER A 225 5.36 7.78 -18.05
CA SER A 225 4.72 6.74 -18.86
C SER A 225 4.68 5.39 -18.17
N ASP A 226 5.69 5.02 -17.37
CA ASP A 226 5.77 3.69 -16.84
C ASP A 226 5.02 3.53 -15.50
N ARG A 227 4.53 2.33 -15.27
CA ARG A 227 3.82 1.89 -14.08
C ARG A 227 4.25 0.48 -13.65
N ASP A 228 5.46 0.04 -14.07
CA ASP A 228 6.02 -1.27 -13.77
C ASP A 228 6.10 -1.55 -12.26
N TYR A 229 6.39 -0.54 -11.45
CA TYR A 229 6.38 -0.64 -9.99
C TYR A 229 5.02 -1.05 -9.41
N VAL A 230 3.90 -0.71 -10.06
CA VAL A 230 2.56 -1.17 -9.65
C VAL A 230 2.40 -2.65 -9.95
N ILE A 231 2.81 -3.10 -11.14
CA ILE A 231 2.77 -4.50 -11.54
C ILE A 231 3.68 -5.33 -10.64
N GLU A 232 4.86 -4.82 -10.32
CA GLU A 232 5.80 -5.46 -9.39
C GLU A 232 5.18 -5.63 -7.99
N LEU A 233 4.56 -4.58 -7.45
CA LEU A 233 3.86 -4.65 -6.16
C LEU A 233 2.72 -5.68 -6.20
N LEU A 234 1.87 -5.66 -7.22
CA LEU A 234 0.77 -6.62 -7.36
C LEU A 234 1.29 -8.05 -7.50
N SER A 235 2.42 -8.25 -8.18
CA SER A 235 3.08 -9.55 -8.28
C SER A 235 3.61 -10.03 -6.91
N ALA A 236 4.25 -9.14 -6.13
CA ALA A 236 4.71 -9.44 -4.78
C ALA A 236 3.53 -9.79 -3.86
N LEU A 237 2.43 -9.04 -3.93
CA LEU A 237 1.19 -9.30 -3.18
C LEU A 237 0.54 -10.62 -3.58
N SER A 238 0.56 -10.99 -4.86
CA SER A 238 0.05 -12.27 -5.35
C SER A 238 0.84 -13.45 -4.78
N ILE A 239 2.18 -13.34 -4.70
CA ILE A 239 3.04 -14.35 -4.08
C ILE A 239 2.75 -14.44 -2.57
N LEU A 240 2.63 -13.32 -1.87
CA LEU A 240 2.26 -13.28 -0.45
C LEU A 240 0.92 -13.97 -0.21
N MET A 241 -0.10 -13.67 -1.03
CA MET A 241 -1.41 -14.30 -0.90
C MET A 241 -1.37 -15.80 -1.18
N MET A 242 -0.51 -16.28 -2.06
CA MET A 242 -0.29 -17.72 -2.27
C MET A 242 0.26 -18.38 -0.99
N HIS A 243 1.23 -17.74 -0.32
CA HIS A 243 1.76 -18.27 0.94
C HIS A 243 0.71 -18.23 2.06
N LEU A 244 -0.07 -17.15 2.16
CA LEU A 244 -1.18 -17.04 3.10
C LEU A 244 -2.28 -18.08 2.84
N SER A 245 -2.61 -18.34 1.57
CA SER A 245 -3.57 -19.37 1.18
C SER A 245 -3.12 -20.76 1.61
N ARG A 246 -1.85 -21.10 1.38
CA ARG A 246 -1.28 -22.38 1.81
C ARG A 246 -1.29 -22.52 3.32
N PHE A 247 -0.89 -21.49 4.05
CA PHE A 247 -0.92 -21.51 5.52
C PHE A 247 -2.34 -21.64 6.07
N SER A 248 -3.29 -20.94 5.45
CA SER A 248 -4.71 -21.04 5.79
C SER A 248 -5.26 -22.44 5.57
N GLU A 249 -4.90 -23.10 4.47
CA GLU A 249 -5.31 -24.47 4.20
C GLU A 249 -4.80 -25.45 5.24
N GLU A 250 -3.55 -25.31 5.69
CA GLU A 250 -3.01 -26.13 6.78
C GLU A 250 -3.81 -25.92 8.07
N ILE A 251 -4.14 -24.68 8.44
CA ILE A 251 -4.95 -24.38 9.62
C ILE A 251 -6.34 -25.04 9.49
N ILE A 252 -7.00 -24.92 8.33
CA ILE A 252 -8.30 -25.53 8.06
C ILE A 252 -8.24 -27.04 8.24
N LEU A 253 -7.24 -27.68 7.64
CA LEU A 253 -7.03 -29.12 7.79
C LEU A 253 -6.77 -29.51 9.24
N TRP A 254 -5.86 -28.81 9.93
CA TRP A 254 -5.50 -29.13 11.32
C TRP A 254 -6.66 -28.95 12.31
N CYS A 255 -7.57 -28.00 12.03
CA CYS A 255 -8.78 -27.79 12.85
C CYS A 255 -9.93 -28.75 12.51
N SER A 256 -9.84 -29.49 11.40
CA SER A 256 -10.91 -30.40 11.00
C SER A 256 -11.12 -31.52 12.00
N TRP A 257 -12.32 -32.07 12.02
CA TRP A 257 -12.65 -33.19 12.90
C TRP A 257 -11.76 -34.43 12.70
N GLU A 258 -11.30 -34.63 11.48
CA GLU A 258 -10.47 -35.76 11.07
C GLU A 258 -9.02 -35.65 11.57
N PHE A 259 -8.45 -34.42 11.55
CA PHE A 259 -7.06 -34.18 11.93
C PHE A 259 -6.90 -33.79 13.42
N LYS A 260 -7.66 -32.80 13.89
CA LYS A 260 -7.67 -32.31 15.27
C LYS A 260 -6.27 -32.03 15.86
N PHE A 261 -5.36 -31.47 15.05
CA PHE A 261 -4.03 -31.11 15.53
C PHE A 261 -4.02 -29.76 16.25
N VAL A 262 -4.99 -28.90 15.92
CA VAL A 262 -5.12 -27.53 16.47
C VAL A 262 -6.57 -27.28 16.83
N ASP A 263 -6.80 -26.62 17.95
CA ASP A 263 -8.10 -26.03 18.32
C ASP A 263 -8.00 -24.51 18.29
N LEU A 264 -8.90 -23.84 17.58
CA LEU A 264 -8.94 -22.40 17.49
C LEU A 264 -9.66 -21.82 18.71
N ASP A 265 -9.17 -20.67 19.18
CA ASP A 265 -9.89 -19.88 20.19
C ASP A 265 -11.26 -19.43 19.64
N ASP A 266 -12.26 -19.37 20.52
CA ASP A 266 -13.62 -18.97 20.18
C ASP A 266 -13.69 -17.56 19.58
N ALA A 267 -12.76 -16.66 19.95
CA ALA A 267 -12.66 -15.32 19.40
C ALA A 267 -12.28 -15.29 17.90
N TYR A 268 -11.75 -16.39 17.36
CA TYR A 268 -11.29 -16.50 15.97
C TYR A 268 -12.02 -17.62 15.19
N SER A 269 -13.13 -18.09 15.70
CA SER A 269 -13.96 -19.11 15.08
C SER A 269 -15.42 -18.69 15.11
N THR A 270 -16.21 -19.15 14.15
CA THR A 270 -17.67 -18.99 14.20
C THR A 270 -18.32 -20.28 14.60
N GLY A 271 -19.43 -20.15 15.34
CA GLY A 271 -20.27 -21.28 15.74
C GLY A 271 -21.32 -21.58 14.68
N SER A 272 -22.13 -22.59 14.99
CA SER A 272 -23.35 -22.91 14.24
C SER A 272 -24.56 -22.75 15.15
N SER A 273 -25.61 -22.09 14.66
CA SER A 273 -26.87 -21.94 15.41
C SER A 273 -27.54 -23.27 15.71
N ILE A 274 -27.35 -24.26 14.85
CA ILE A 274 -27.97 -25.59 14.97
C ILE A 274 -27.05 -26.60 15.66
N MET A 275 -25.75 -26.38 15.66
CA MET A 275 -24.75 -27.27 16.25
C MET A 275 -23.81 -26.46 17.16
N PRO A 276 -24.16 -26.25 18.44
CA PRO A 276 -23.37 -25.37 19.33
C PRO A 276 -21.90 -25.79 19.52
N GLN A 277 -21.59 -27.06 19.34
CA GLN A 277 -20.24 -27.61 19.47
C GLN A 277 -19.36 -27.38 18.22
N LYS A 278 -19.95 -26.93 17.10
CA LYS A 278 -19.22 -26.73 15.84
C LYS A 278 -18.46 -25.42 15.87
N LYS A 279 -17.17 -25.49 15.56
CA LYS A 279 -16.30 -24.35 15.35
C LYS A 279 -15.80 -24.35 13.91
N ASN A 280 -15.91 -23.21 13.23
CA ASN A 280 -15.49 -23.06 11.84
C ASN A 280 -14.26 -22.14 11.79
N PRO A 281 -13.23 -22.47 11.00
CA PRO A 281 -12.03 -21.63 10.82
C PRO A 281 -12.25 -20.53 9.76
N ASP A 282 -13.35 -19.75 9.89
CA ASP A 282 -13.78 -18.80 8.85
C ASP A 282 -12.72 -17.81 8.44
N VAL A 283 -11.91 -17.31 9.38
CA VAL A 283 -10.84 -16.35 9.06
C VAL A 283 -9.85 -16.97 8.07
N ALA A 284 -9.44 -18.21 8.30
CA ALA A 284 -8.55 -18.94 7.41
C ALA A 284 -9.21 -19.22 6.05
N GLU A 285 -10.50 -19.61 6.05
CA GLU A 285 -11.27 -19.85 4.83
C GLU A 285 -11.40 -18.60 3.98
N LEU A 286 -11.69 -17.45 4.60
CA LEU A 286 -11.80 -16.16 3.91
C LEU A 286 -10.46 -15.68 3.35
N VAL A 287 -9.34 -15.83 4.09
CA VAL A 287 -8.00 -15.50 3.59
C VAL A 287 -7.67 -16.34 2.36
N ARG A 288 -7.91 -17.66 2.42
CA ARG A 288 -7.74 -18.56 1.27
C ARG A 288 -8.60 -18.11 0.09
N GLY A 289 -9.87 -17.80 0.31
CA GLY A 289 -10.80 -17.40 -0.75
C GLY A 289 -10.43 -16.09 -1.42
N LYS A 290 -9.92 -15.10 -0.66
CA LYS A 290 -9.52 -13.78 -1.21
C LYS A 290 -8.28 -13.82 -2.09
N THR A 291 -7.51 -14.89 -2.08
CA THR A 291 -6.34 -15.07 -2.94
C THR A 291 -6.70 -14.96 -4.43
N GLY A 292 -7.83 -15.56 -4.84
CA GLY A 292 -8.30 -15.48 -6.22
C GLY A 292 -8.60 -14.06 -6.68
N ARG A 293 -9.11 -13.20 -5.79
CA ARG A 293 -9.33 -11.78 -6.10
C ARG A 293 -8.02 -11.04 -6.36
N VAL A 294 -7.02 -11.22 -5.48
CA VAL A 294 -5.72 -10.56 -5.64
C VAL A 294 -5.02 -11.01 -6.93
N TYR A 295 -5.19 -12.27 -7.32
CA TYR A 295 -4.67 -12.76 -8.62
C TYR A 295 -5.40 -12.10 -9.81
N GLY A 296 -6.70 -11.84 -9.66
CA GLY A 296 -7.48 -11.16 -10.70
C GLY A 296 -7.15 -9.67 -10.85
N ASP A 297 -6.64 -9.06 -9.78
CA ASP A 297 -6.21 -7.65 -9.78
C ASP A 297 -4.81 -7.46 -10.43
N LEU A 298 -3.98 -8.51 -10.53
CA LEU A 298 -2.69 -8.54 -11.23
C LEU A 298 -2.90 -8.67 -12.75
#